data_6f0ec6b94b098ceb7cad7538ad11c47a
#
_entry.id   6f0ec6b94b098ceb7cad7538ad11c47a
#
_cell.length_a   1.000
_cell.length_b   1.000
_cell.length_c   1.000
_cell.angle_alpha   90.00
_cell.angle_beta   90.00
_cell.angle_gamma   90.00
#
_symmetry.space_group_name_H-M   'P 1'
#
loop_
_entity.id
_entity.type
_entity.pdbx_description
1 polymer ?
#
loop_
_entity_poly.entity_id
_entity_poly.type
_entity_poly.pdbx_seq_one_letter_code
_entity_poly.pdbx_strand_id
1 'polypeptide(L)'
;MSPWKKSVLTAFIPQAIKAIVKDEIKDAKLSSLFADHSLMHPKDKKIVLFSVPGAFTPTCSAKHLPGFLTYASAFKEKKVDEIVCLSVNDPFVMKAWCDANKAGNDILFLADGNASLSKAMGLTFDGSMYSLGVRSQRFAMILTGLKVEKLFIEKPGVFDVSSAQKVLGHLS
;
A
#
# COMPACT_ATOMS: atom_id res chain seq x y z
N MET A 1 -0.58 14.29 -19.81
CA MET A 1 -0.61 13.92 -18.37
C MET A 1 0.74 14.26 -17.77
N SER A 2 0.77 14.99 -16.66
CA SER A 2 2.02 15.35 -16.01
C SER A 2 2.71 14.08 -15.46
N PRO A 3 4.06 13.97 -15.53
CA PRO A 3 4.78 12.74 -15.15
C PRO A 3 4.52 12.25 -13.72
N TRP A 4 4.14 13.16 -12.81
CA TRP A 4 3.87 12.79 -11.42
C TRP A 4 2.52 12.10 -11.20
N LYS A 5 1.59 12.19 -12.16
CA LYS A 5 0.28 11.49 -12.06
C LYS A 5 0.38 9.97 -12.21
N LYS A 6 1.48 9.45 -12.76
CA LYS A 6 1.67 8.01 -12.94
C LYS A 6 2.27 7.31 -11.72
N SER A 7 3.00 8.02 -10.87
CA SER A 7 3.78 7.41 -9.79
C SER A 7 3.22 7.65 -8.38
N VAL A 8 2.31 8.60 -8.20
CA VAL A 8 1.72 8.92 -6.90
C VAL A 8 0.24 9.21 -7.05
N LEU A 9 -0.59 8.40 -6.43
CA LEU A 9 -2.03 8.60 -6.34
C LEU A 9 -2.41 9.04 -4.94
N THR A 10 -3.38 9.95 -4.86
CA THR A 10 -4.02 10.33 -3.60
C THR A 10 -5.27 9.48 -3.43
N ALA A 11 -5.37 8.75 -2.33
CA ALA A 11 -6.56 7.98 -2.02
C ALA A 11 -7.69 8.94 -1.60
N PHE A 12 -8.67 9.13 -2.47
CA PHE A 12 -9.92 9.80 -2.17
C PHE A 12 -10.97 8.75 -1.78
N ILE A 13 -11.48 8.84 -0.56
CA ILE A 13 -12.57 7.98 -0.12
C ILE A 13 -13.82 8.83 0.03
N PRO A 14 -14.92 8.53 -0.68
CA PRO A 14 -16.22 9.11 -0.37
C PRO A 14 -16.60 8.79 1.09
N GLN A 15 -17.16 9.75 1.81
CA GLN A 15 -17.50 9.64 3.24
C GLN A 15 -18.46 8.49 3.61
N ALA A 16 -18.90 7.70 2.66
CA ALA A 16 -19.91 6.66 2.82
C ALA A 16 -19.38 5.26 3.13
N ILE A 17 -18.06 5.06 3.24
CA ILE A 17 -17.53 3.73 3.57
C ILE A 17 -17.54 3.58 5.08
N LYS A 18 -18.57 2.89 5.58
CA LYS A 18 -18.61 2.45 6.98
C LYS A 18 -17.39 1.57 7.28
N ALA A 19 -16.84 1.76 8.47
CA ALA A 19 -15.69 1.00 8.96
C ALA A 19 -15.77 -0.48 8.59
N ILE A 20 -14.77 -0.94 7.86
CA ILE A 20 -14.63 -2.34 7.49
C ILE A 20 -13.90 -3.00 8.65
N VAL A 21 -14.53 -3.96 9.27
CA VAL A 21 -13.91 -4.80 10.29
C VAL A 21 -12.82 -5.65 9.65
N LYS A 22 -11.73 -5.92 10.34
CA LYS A 22 -10.58 -6.70 9.81
C LYS A 22 -10.97 -7.99 9.09
N ASP A 23 -12.00 -8.66 9.60
CA ASP A 23 -12.50 -9.92 9.02
C ASP A 23 -13.33 -9.72 7.74
N GLU A 24 -13.79 -8.51 7.48
CA GLU A 24 -14.59 -8.13 6.31
C GLU A 24 -13.78 -7.50 5.18
N ILE A 25 -12.47 -7.34 5.34
CA ILE A 25 -11.59 -6.81 4.27
C ILE A 25 -11.70 -7.67 3.00
N LYS A 26 -12.04 -8.95 3.12
CA LYS A 26 -12.29 -9.85 1.99
C LYS A 26 -13.40 -9.36 1.06
N ASP A 27 -14.41 -8.69 1.61
CA ASP A 27 -15.57 -8.16 0.89
C ASP A 27 -15.56 -6.64 0.80
N ALA A 28 -14.47 -6.01 1.28
CA ALA A 28 -14.33 -4.58 1.25
C ALA A 28 -14.53 -4.06 -0.17
N LYS A 29 -15.45 -3.12 -0.33
CA LYS A 29 -15.65 -2.38 -1.57
C LYS A 29 -14.45 -1.47 -1.85
N LEU A 30 -13.28 -2.06 -2.05
CA LEU A 30 -12.11 -1.37 -2.58
C LEU A 30 -12.43 -0.70 -3.93
N SER A 31 -13.48 -1.19 -4.62
CA SER A 31 -14.00 -0.62 -5.85
C SER A 31 -14.28 0.89 -5.77
N SER A 32 -14.83 1.37 -4.65
CA SER A 32 -15.09 2.82 -4.50
C SER A 32 -13.83 3.62 -4.19
N LEU A 33 -12.77 2.97 -3.68
CA LEU A 33 -11.50 3.60 -3.36
C LEU A 33 -10.63 3.82 -4.59
N PHE A 34 -10.85 3.00 -5.60
CA PHE A 34 -10.07 2.98 -6.81
C PHE A 34 -10.86 3.36 -8.07
N ALA A 35 -12.19 3.57 -7.93
CA ALA A 35 -13.10 3.83 -9.05
C ALA A 35 -12.74 5.08 -9.89
N ASP A 36 -12.16 6.10 -9.24
CA ASP A 36 -11.77 7.34 -9.91
C ASP A 36 -10.37 7.27 -10.56
N HIS A 37 -9.67 6.15 -10.40
CA HIS A 37 -8.33 5.99 -10.93
C HIS A 37 -8.31 4.89 -12.00
N SER A 38 -8.11 5.30 -13.25
CA SER A 38 -8.02 4.44 -14.45
C SER A 38 -7.00 3.30 -14.38
N LEU A 39 -6.23 3.21 -13.28
CA LEU A 39 -5.22 2.19 -13.03
C LEU A 39 -5.79 0.90 -12.43
N MET A 40 -7.04 0.89 -11.99
CA MET A 40 -7.56 -0.18 -11.15
C MET A 40 -8.87 -0.78 -11.66
N HIS A 41 -9.14 -0.65 -12.94
CA HIS A 41 -10.20 -1.40 -13.60
C HIS A 41 -9.62 -2.40 -14.59
N PRO A 42 -9.22 -3.54 -14.09
CA PRO A 42 -9.73 -4.78 -14.59
C PRO A 42 -9.97 -5.81 -13.49
N LYS A 43 -11.09 -6.49 -13.61
CA LYS A 43 -11.61 -7.48 -12.66
C LYS A 43 -10.62 -8.60 -12.30
N ASP A 44 -9.53 -8.72 -13.04
CA ASP A 44 -8.61 -9.86 -12.96
C ASP A 44 -7.14 -9.52 -12.69
N LYS A 45 -6.79 -8.24 -12.43
CA LYS A 45 -5.40 -7.87 -12.13
C LYS A 45 -4.97 -8.39 -10.75
N LYS A 46 -3.78 -8.98 -10.73
CA LYS A 46 -3.11 -9.36 -9.48
C LYS A 46 -2.28 -8.19 -8.96
N ILE A 47 -2.60 -7.75 -7.76
CA ILE A 47 -1.97 -6.58 -7.12
C ILE A 47 -1.33 -7.03 -5.80
N VAL A 48 -0.13 -6.56 -5.55
CA VAL A 48 0.50 -6.64 -4.24
C VAL A 48 0.56 -5.22 -3.66
N LEU A 49 -0.17 -5.00 -2.57
CA LEU A 49 -0.13 -3.73 -1.86
C LEU A 49 0.62 -3.92 -0.55
N PHE A 50 1.61 -3.09 -0.27
CA PHE A 50 2.24 -3.01 1.05
C PHE A 50 2.08 -1.61 1.64
N SER A 51 1.94 -1.56 2.96
CA SER A 51 1.77 -0.33 3.70
C SER A 51 2.89 -0.12 4.69
N VAL A 52 3.30 1.13 4.82
CA VAL A 52 4.35 1.56 5.73
C VAL A 52 3.84 2.65 6.67
N PRO A 53 4.31 2.69 7.93
CA PRO A 53 3.97 3.76 8.89
C PRO A 53 4.31 5.16 8.42
N GLY A 54 5.34 5.33 7.59
CA GLY A 54 5.68 6.65 7.07
C GLY A 54 6.84 6.63 6.08
N ALA A 55 6.70 7.45 5.03
CA ALA A 55 7.80 7.77 4.13
C ALA A 55 8.97 8.35 4.92
N PHE A 56 10.21 8.08 4.48
CA PHE A 56 11.47 8.51 5.11
C PHE A 56 11.72 7.99 6.52
N THR A 57 10.84 7.17 7.10
CA THR A 57 11.11 6.55 8.41
C THR A 57 12.09 5.38 8.28
N PRO A 58 12.85 5.03 9.35
CA PRO A 58 14.00 4.13 9.24
C PRO A 58 13.71 2.78 8.59
N THR A 59 12.83 1.97 9.17
CA THR A 59 12.53 0.62 8.65
C THR A 59 11.85 0.66 7.28
N CYS A 60 10.99 1.66 7.05
CA CYS A 60 10.27 1.81 5.78
C CYS A 60 11.25 2.10 4.63
N SER A 61 12.24 2.96 4.88
CA SER A 61 13.22 3.38 3.87
C SER A 61 14.42 2.45 3.74
N ALA A 62 14.83 1.78 4.82
CA ALA A 62 16.02 0.94 4.80
C ALA A 62 15.75 -0.53 4.46
N LYS A 63 14.52 -1.01 4.67
CA LYS A 63 14.19 -2.44 4.53
C LYS A 63 12.93 -2.71 3.70
N HIS A 64 11.80 -2.08 4.04
CA HIS A 64 10.52 -2.48 3.46
C HIS A 64 10.42 -2.11 1.97
N LEU A 65 10.56 -0.83 1.63
CA LEU A 65 10.56 -0.38 0.24
C LEU A 65 11.70 -0.99 -0.59
N PRO A 66 12.96 -1.00 -0.13
CA PRO A 66 14.04 -1.62 -0.89
C PRO A 66 13.82 -3.10 -1.16
N GLY A 67 13.19 -3.84 -0.26
CA GLY A 67 12.83 -5.24 -0.47
C GLY A 67 11.90 -5.40 -1.67
N PHE A 68 10.84 -4.60 -1.77
CA PHE A 68 9.93 -4.66 -2.91
C PHE A 68 10.59 -4.21 -4.23
N LEU A 69 11.49 -3.24 -4.20
CA LEU A 69 12.29 -2.86 -5.38
C LEU A 69 13.19 -4.00 -5.84
N THR A 70 13.89 -4.64 -4.92
CA THR A 70 14.79 -5.78 -5.22
C THR A 70 14.04 -6.94 -5.87
N TYR A 71 12.83 -7.23 -5.41
CA TYR A 71 12.04 -8.35 -5.91
C TYR A 71 10.99 -7.96 -6.97
N ALA A 72 11.01 -6.72 -7.49
CA ALA A 72 10.01 -6.24 -8.45
C ALA A 72 9.90 -7.13 -9.69
N SER A 73 11.02 -7.56 -10.27
CA SER A 73 11.05 -8.49 -11.41
C SER A 73 10.46 -9.86 -11.06
N ALA A 74 10.77 -10.40 -9.88
CA ALA A 74 10.23 -11.67 -9.43
C ALA A 74 8.72 -11.61 -9.21
N PHE A 75 8.18 -10.50 -8.74
CA PHE A 75 6.73 -10.28 -8.69
C PHE A 75 6.10 -10.29 -10.08
N LYS A 76 6.73 -9.66 -11.07
CA LYS A 76 6.26 -9.68 -12.47
C LYS A 76 6.25 -11.10 -13.04
N GLU A 77 7.28 -11.89 -12.77
CA GLU A 77 7.36 -13.31 -13.17
C GLU A 77 6.21 -14.15 -12.56
N LYS A 78 5.77 -13.82 -11.35
CA LYS A 78 4.59 -14.37 -10.68
C LYS A 78 3.26 -13.75 -11.14
N LYS A 79 3.28 -13.02 -12.26
CA LYS A 79 2.10 -12.38 -12.88
C LYS A 79 1.42 -11.34 -11.95
N VAL A 80 2.19 -10.68 -11.11
CA VAL A 80 1.74 -9.49 -10.40
C VAL A 80 1.76 -8.32 -11.38
N ASP A 81 0.59 -7.73 -11.61
CA ASP A 81 0.43 -6.62 -12.55
C ASP A 81 0.90 -5.29 -11.95
N GLU A 82 0.68 -5.10 -10.65
CA GLU A 82 1.03 -3.86 -9.96
C GLU A 82 1.56 -4.13 -8.54
N ILE A 83 2.60 -3.41 -8.15
CA ILE A 83 3.03 -3.29 -6.77
C ILE A 83 2.67 -1.89 -6.29
N VAL A 84 1.97 -1.80 -5.17
CA VAL A 84 1.47 -0.54 -4.60
C VAL A 84 2.04 -0.33 -3.22
N CYS A 85 2.60 0.85 -2.97
CA CYS A 85 3.07 1.31 -1.67
C CYS A 85 2.09 2.32 -1.09
N LEU A 86 1.46 2.00 0.04
CA LEU A 86 0.53 2.87 0.77
C LEU A 86 1.21 3.50 1.98
N SER A 87 0.97 4.79 2.20
CA SER A 87 1.35 5.45 3.44
C SER A 87 0.42 6.60 3.79
N VAL A 88 0.22 6.86 5.09
CA VAL A 88 -0.45 8.06 5.60
C VAL A 88 0.54 9.23 5.55
N ASN A 89 0.84 9.63 4.33
CA ASN A 89 1.60 10.83 3.98
C ASN A 89 0.86 11.55 2.85
N ASP A 90 1.12 12.84 2.71
CA ASP A 90 0.59 13.62 1.59
C ASP A 90 1.26 13.25 0.26
N PRO A 91 0.68 13.62 -0.90
CA PRO A 91 1.20 13.25 -2.20
C PRO A 91 2.56 13.87 -2.53
N PHE A 92 2.92 15.00 -1.94
CA PHE A 92 4.20 15.66 -2.17
C PHE A 92 5.33 14.89 -1.47
N VAL A 93 5.12 14.48 -0.23
CA VAL A 93 6.04 13.62 0.51
C VAL A 93 6.20 12.27 -0.17
N MET A 94 5.09 11.64 -0.58
CA MET A 94 5.15 10.35 -1.29
C MET A 94 5.89 10.45 -2.62
N LYS A 95 5.69 11.55 -3.35
CA LYS A 95 6.44 11.82 -4.59
C LYS A 95 7.94 11.98 -4.34
N ALA A 96 8.31 12.78 -3.35
CA ALA A 96 9.71 12.99 -2.99
C ALA A 96 10.39 11.68 -2.55
N TRP A 97 9.68 10.85 -1.79
CA TRP A 97 10.18 9.54 -1.36
C TRP A 97 10.33 8.55 -2.51
N CYS A 98 9.36 8.54 -3.43
CA CYS A 98 9.43 7.77 -4.67
C CYS A 98 10.67 8.15 -5.50
N ASP A 99 10.89 9.44 -5.71
CA ASP A 99 12.02 9.96 -6.50
C ASP A 99 13.37 9.67 -5.83
N ALA A 100 13.46 9.86 -4.51
CA ALA A 100 14.67 9.58 -3.74
C ALA A 100 15.09 8.10 -3.83
N ASN A 101 14.13 7.19 -4.00
CA ASN A 101 14.38 5.75 -4.15
C ASN A 101 14.37 5.28 -5.61
N LYS A 102 14.17 6.17 -6.59
CA LYS A 102 14.04 5.84 -8.03
C LYS A 102 13.01 4.73 -8.30
N ALA A 103 11.91 4.74 -7.54
CA ALA A 103 10.97 3.63 -7.45
C ALA A 103 9.80 3.71 -8.44
N GLY A 104 9.62 4.83 -9.14
CA GLY A 104 8.40 5.14 -9.88
C GLY A 104 8.09 4.28 -11.11
N ASN A 105 9.03 3.46 -11.58
CA ASN A 105 8.81 2.54 -12.70
C ASN A 105 8.33 1.16 -12.24
N ASP A 106 8.58 0.80 -10.98
CA ASP A 106 8.31 -0.54 -10.45
C ASP A 106 7.21 -0.55 -9.40
N ILE A 107 7.00 0.56 -8.69
CA ILE A 107 6.05 0.66 -7.59
C ILE A 107 5.18 1.90 -7.76
N LEU A 108 3.87 1.72 -7.65
CA LEU A 108 2.90 2.79 -7.57
C LEU A 108 2.79 3.28 -6.11
N PHE A 109 2.96 4.58 -5.89
CA PHE A 109 2.86 5.19 -4.56
C PHE A 109 1.47 5.76 -4.33
N LEU A 110 0.83 5.34 -3.25
CA LEU A 110 -0.52 5.75 -2.86
C LEU A 110 -0.45 6.61 -1.59
N ALA A 111 -0.83 7.89 -1.73
CA ALA A 111 -0.84 8.85 -0.64
C ALA A 111 -2.20 8.86 0.07
N ASP A 112 -2.26 8.38 1.30
CA ASP A 112 -3.44 8.37 2.16
C ASP A 112 -3.31 9.43 3.26
N GLY A 113 -3.07 10.69 2.88
CA GLY A 113 -2.73 11.78 3.80
C GLY A 113 -3.73 12.01 4.94
N ASN A 114 -5.01 11.72 4.73
CA ASN A 114 -6.05 11.81 5.75
C ASN A 114 -6.28 10.48 6.51
N ALA A 115 -5.48 9.46 6.24
CA ALA A 115 -5.66 8.10 6.75
C ALA A 115 -7.05 7.51 6.43
N SER A 116 -7.69 7.97 5.38
CA SER A 116 -9.07 7.58 5.07
C SER A 116 -9.17 6.11 4.67
N LEU A 117 -8.27 5.65 3.78
CA LEU A 117 -8.20 4.26 3.37
C LEU A 117 -7.76 3.35 4.53
N SER A 118 -6.71 3.75 5.23
CA SER A 118 -6.18 2.99 6.36
C SER A 118 -7.20 2.83 7.48
N LYS A 119 -7.99 3.88 7.78
CA LYS A 119 -9.10 3.83 8.75
C LYS A 119 -10.23 2.91 8.26
N ALA A 120 -10.63 3.01 6.99
CA ALA A 120 -11.68 2.18 6.42
C ALA A 120 -11.33 0.68 6.48
N MET A 121 -10.06 0.35 6.32
CA MET A 121 -9.56 -1.02 6.47
C MET A 121 -9.38 -1.46 7.94
N GLY A 122 -9.50 -0.56 8.92
CA GLY A 122 -9.19 -0.85 10.32
C GLY A 122 -7.69 -1.13 10.57
N LEU A 123 -6.81 -0.64 9.70
CA LEU A 123 -5.38 -0.90 9.73
C LEU A 123 -4.57 0.36 10.07
N THR A 124 -5.02 1.08 11.09
CA THR A 124 -4.33 2.25 11.64
C THR A 124 -3.73 1.97 13.01
N PHE A 125 -2.77 2.80 13.41
CA PHE A 125 -2.31 2.90 14.79
C PHE A 125 -2.08 4.36 15.16
N ASP A 126 -2.09 4.66 16.46
CA ASP A 126 -1.75 5.96 16.98
C ASP A 126 -0.23 6.07 17.16
N GLY A 127 0.40 6.87 16.33
CA GLY A 127 1.83 7.18 16.37
C GLY A 127 2.17 8.46 17.15
N SER A 128 1.24 9.01 17.95
CA SER A 128 1.43 10.29 18.65
C SER A 128 2.64 10.29 19.56
N MET A 129 2.96 9.14 20.19
CA MET A 129 4.16 8.97 21.00
C MET A 129 5.46 9.29 20.24
N TYR A 130 5.45 9.12 18.91
CA TYR A 130 6.57 9.41 18.04
C TYR A 130 6.38 10.71 17.23
N SER A 131 5.41 11.55 17.62
CA SER A 131 5.01 12.75 16.89
C SER A 131 4.57 12.48 15.44
N LEU A 132 4.04 11.30 15.18
CA LEU A 132 3.59 10.87 13.85
C LEU A 132 2.07 11.01 13.65
N GLY A 133 1.29 11.14 14.74
CA GLY A 133 -0.16 11.11 14.68
C GLY A 133 -0.71 9.77 14.23
N VAL A 134 -1.89 9.76 13.62
CA VAL A 134 -2.49 8.53 13.08
C VAL A 134 -1.75 8.07 11.84
N ARG A 135 -1.32 6.82 11.84
CA ARG A 135 -0.58 6.18 10.74
C ARG A 135 -1.20 4.86 10.35
N SER A 136 -0.89 4.41 9.14
CA SER A 136 -1.17 3.04 8.74
C SER A 136 -0.26 2.06 9.47
N GLN A 137 -0.81 0.91 9.85
CA GLN A 137 0.00 -0.22 10.30
C GLN A 137 0.94 -0.68 9.17
N ARG A 138 1.99 -1.40 9.53
CA ARG A 138 2.80 -2.12 8.55
C ARG A 138 2.09 -3.41 8.18
N PHE A 139 1.77 -3.57 6.90
CA PHE A 139 1.17 -4.78 6.38
C PHE A 139 1.48 -4.95 4.89
N ALA A 140 1.18 -6.12 4.36
CA ALA A 140 1.08 -6.35 2.93
C ALA A 140 -0.19 -7.15 2.63
N MET A 141 -0.69 -7.06 1.41
CA MET A 141 -1.80 -7.87 0.94
C MET A 141 -1.64 -8.25 -0.52
N ILE A 142 -2.20 -9.40 -0.87
CA ILE A 142 -2.34 -9.86 -2.24
C ILE A 142 -3.81 -9.73 -2.62
N LEU A 143 -4.07 -9.06 -3.75
CA LEU A 143 -5.41 -8.87 -4.28
C LEU A 143 -5.52 -9.44 -5.69
N THR A 144 -6.71 -9.94 -6.03
CA THR A 144 -7.13 -10.16 -7.42
C THR A 144 -8.34 -9.28 -7.69
N GLY A 145 -8.19 -8.36 -8.63
CA GLY A 145 -9.11 -7.23 -8.75
C GLY A 145 -9.15 -6.43 -7.45
N LEU A 146 -10.31 -6.45 -6.78
CA LEU A 146 -10.52 -5.75 -5.50
C LEU A 146 -10.73 -6.71 -4.33
N LYS A 147 -10.61 -8.00 -4.58
CA LYS A 147 -10.73 -9.03 -3.56
C LYS A 147 -9.38 -9.26 -2.89
N VAL A 148 -9.32 -9.12 -1.57
CA VAL A 148 -8.14 -9.48 -0.79
C VAL A 148 -8.08 -11.01 -0.68
N GLU A 149 -7.02 -11.60 -1.25
CA GLU A 149 -6.76 -13.04 -1.17
C GLU A 149 -5.97 -13.40 0.08
N LYS A 150 -4.97 -12.57 0.42
CA LYS A 150 -4.13 -12.75 1.61
C LYS A 150 -3.79 -11.40 2.23
N LEU A 151 -3.71 -11.39 3.56
CA LEU A 151 -3.36 -10.22 4.35
C LEU A 151 -2.28 -10.60 5.37
N PHE A 152 -1.18 -9.84 5.40
CA PHE A 152 -0.03 -10.04 6.26
C PHE A 152 0.16 -8.79 7.12
N ILE A 153 -0.28 -8.83 8.38
CA ILE A 153 -0.18 -7.70 9.31
C ILE A 153 0.98 -7.95 10.27
N GLU A 154 1.88 -6.98 10.38
CA GLU A 154 2.98 -7.04 11.33
C GLU A 154 2.50 -6.77 12.76
N LYS A 155 3.18 -7.41 13.70
CA LYS A 155 3.08 -6.98 15.09
C LYS A 155 3.75 -5.61 15.26
N PRO A 156 3.34 -4.79 16.25
CA PRO A 156 3.98 -3.50 16.51
C PRO A 156 5.51 -3.63 16.64
N GLY A 157 6.25 -2.81 15.90
CA GLY A 157 7.72 -2.80 15.91
C GLY A 157 8.41 -3.95 15.17
N VAL A 158 7.65 -4.89 14.59
CA VAL A 158 8.21 -6.04 13.85
C VAL A 158 8.21 -5.76 12.34
N PHE A 159 9.15 -6.38 11.63
CA PHE A 159 9.20 -6.45 10.18
C PHE A 159 9.59 -7.87 9.76
N ASP A 160 8.64 -8.66 9.35
CA ASP A 160 8.80 -10.06 8.94
C ASP A 160 7.78 -10.47 7.86
N VAL A 161 6.52 -10.66 8.26
CA VAL A 161 5.47 -11.28 7.41
C VAL A 161 5.07 -10.43 6.22
N SER A 162 5.21 -9.12 6.29
CA SER A 162 4.91 -8.17 5.21
C SER A 162 6.11 -7.90 4.29
N SER A 163 7.25 -8.53 4.53
CA SER A 163 8.43 -8.37 3.68
C SER A 163 8.16 -8.91 2.27
N ALA A 164 8.80 -8.30 1.26
CA ALA A 164 8.66 -8.71 -0.13
C ALA A 164 8.92 -10.20 -0.34
N GLN A 165 9.97 -10.74 0.31
CA GLN A 165 10.33 -12.14 0.21
C GLN A 165 9.24 -13.06 0.75
N LYS A 166 8.65 -12.73 1.91
CA LYS A 166 7.55 -13.52 2.50
C LYS A 166 6.31 -13.48 1.62
N VAL A 167 5.92 -12.29 1.16
CA VAL A 167 4.76 -12.11 0.27
C VAL A 167 4.95 -12.87 -1.04
N LEU A 168 6.15 -12.79 -1.65
CA LEU A 168 6.48 -13.50 -2.89
C LEU A 168 6.33 -15.02 -2.74
N GLY A 169 6.74 -15.57 -1.60
CA GLY A 169 6.60 -16.98 -1.29
C GLY A 169 5.15 -17.50 -1.23
N HIS A 170 4.17 -16.60 -1.17
CA HIS A 170 2.74 -16.93 -1.17
C HIS A 170 2.06 -16.76 -2.53
N LEU A 171 2.80 -16.36 -3.55
CA LEU A 171 2.36 -16.29 -4.93
C LEU A 171 2.68 -17.60 -5.65
N SER A 172 1.64 -18.20 -6.22
CA SER A 172 1.77 -19.37 -7.10
C SER A 172 2.22 -18.97 -8.51
#